data_90cdbad47bda3347f28dae88be1a47b8
#
_entry.id   90cdbad47bda3347f28dae88be1a47b8
#
_cell.length_a   1.000
_cell.length_b   1.000
_cell.length_c   1.000
_cell.angle_alpha   90.00
_cell.angle_beta   90.00
_cell.angle_gamma   90.00
#
_symmetry.space_group_name_H-M   'P 1'
#
loop_
_entity.id
_entity.type
_entity.pdbx_description
1 polymer ?
#
loop_
_entity_poly.entity_id
_entity_poly.type
_entity_poly.pdbx_seq_one_letter_code
_entity_poly.pdbx_strand_id
1 'polypeptide(L)'
;LKREGELGKVKKDVKWKNIWKDMFVFVGSLIALLLSARWLVISALRLSYIFNIPVFVMGLVFVAIGNTTPELMVLIKAVMSGHTTMGFGNILGAVVANSTLVIGISSIINPILFDKKAFMIPALFAVTAVYIGILFIKKKEVTWQEGIAFFLIYATFLASEIFLLR
;
A
#
# COMPACT_ATOMS: atom_id res chain seq x y z
N LEU A 1 28.54 18.71 21.88
CA LEU A 1 29.81 17.97 21.88
C LEU A 1 29.63 16.44 21.69
N LYS A 2 28.62 15.80 22.30
CA LYS A 2 28.40 14.34 22.15
C LYS A 2 27.79 13.95 20.78
N ARG A 3 26.91 14.80 20.21
CA ARG A 3 26.32 14.60 18.87
C ARG A 3 27.30 14.78 17.72
N GLU A 4 28.25 15.67 17.84
CA GLU A 4 29.29 15.87 16.81
C GLU A 4 30.28 14.71 16.74
N GLY A 5 30.56 14.05 17.87
CA GLY A 5 31.38 12.86 17.91
C GLY A 5 30.74 11.63 17.25
N GLU A 6 29.41 11.49 17.30
CA GLU A 6 28.68 10.42 16.65
C GLU A 6 28.57 10.65 15.13
N LEU A 7 28.32 11.89 14.69
CA LEU A 7 28.30 12.26 13.27
C LEU A 7 29.69 12.08 12.60
N GLY A 8 30.77 12.33 13.36
CA GLY A 8 32.13 12.11 12.89
C GLY A 8 32.48 10.63 12.73
N LYS A 9 31.92 9.74 13.56
CA LYS A 9 32.12 8.28 13.43
C LYS A 9 31.34 7.71 12.25
N VAL A 10 30.09 8.16 12.02
CA VAL A 10 29.28 7.71 10.86
C VAL A 10 29.93 8.12 9.53
N LYS A 11 30.59 9.28 9.49
CA LYS A 11 31.27 9.78 8.29
C LYS A 11 32.56 9.02 7.95
N LYS A 12 33.17 8.33 8.93
CA LYS A 12 34.44 7.62 8.75
C LYS A 12 34.31 6.19 8.22
N ASP A 13 33.10 5.61 8.32
CA ASP A 13 32.85 4.23 7.92
C ASP A 13 32.28 4.07 6.50
N VAL A 14 32.05 5.15 5.77
CA VAL A 14 31.67 5.10 4.36
C VAL A 14 32.93 4.76 3.52
N LYS A 15 33.26 3.49 3.43
CA LYS A 15 34.29 3.00 2.50
C LYS A 15 33.76 3.11 1.08
N TRP A 16 34.37 3.96 0.26
CA TRP A 16 34.05 4.14 -1.15
C TRP A 16 33.93 2.82 -1.92
N LYS A 17 34.63 1.79 -1.49
CA LYS A 17 34.60 0.44 -2.06
C LYS A 17 33.24 -0.24 -1.87
N ASN A 18 32.45 0.12 -0.86
CA ASN A 18 31.11 -0.42 -0.61
C ASN A 18 30.03 0.28 -1.43
N ILE A 19 30.24 1.54 -1.79
CA ILE A 19 29.25 2.33 -2.55
C ILE A 19 28.94 1.67 -3.90
N TRP A 20 29.93 1.20 -4.62
CA TRP A 20 29.73 0.50 -5.90
C TRP A 20 28.95 -0.81 -5.73
N LYS A 21 29.24 -1.56 -4.66
CA LYS A 21 28.52 -2.77 -4.33
C LYS A 21 27.06 -2.47 -3.97
N ASP A 22 26.84 -1.45 -3.15
CA ASP A 22 25.50 -1.04 -2.73
C ASP A 22 24.69 -0.51 -3.92
N MET A 23 25.33 0.24 -4.82
CA MET A 23 24.71 0.72 -6.05
C MET A 23 24.35 -0.44 -7.00
N PHE A 24 25.21 -1.45 -7.11
CA PHE A 24 24.94 -2.64 -7.92
C PHE A 24 23.78 -3.45 -7.36
N VAL A 25 23.72 -3.63 -6.03
CA VAL A 25 22.61 -4.28 -5.32
C VAL A 25 21.33 -3.47 -5.49
N PHE A 26 21.39 -2.15 -5.37
CA PHE A 26 20.25 -1.27 -5.55
C PHE A 26 19.65 -1.36 -6.96
N VAL A 27 20.50 -1.22 -7.99
CA VAL A 27 20.07 -1.32 -9.40
C VAL A 27 19.52 -2.72 -9.70
N GLY A 28 20.20 -3.78 -9.22
CA GLY A 28 19.73 -5.15 -9.37
C GLY A 28 18.38 -5.39 -8.71
N SER A 29 18.18 -4.86 -7.52
CA SER A 29 16.91 -4.93 -6.79
C SER A 29 15.79 -4.16 -7.53
N LEU A 30 16.11 -3.02 -8.10
CA LEU A 30 15.15 -2.22 -8.89
C LEU A 30 14.72 -2.97 -10.15
N ILE A 31 15.67 -3.57 -10.88
CA ILE A 31 15.35 -4.39 -12.06
C ILE A 31 14.50 -5.60 -11.66
N ALA A 32 14.87 -6.30 -10.59
CA ALA A 32 14.10 -7.44 -10.08
C ALA A 32 12.67 -7.03 -9.69
N LEU A 33 12.50 -5.86 -9.07
CA LEU A 33 11.19 -5.30 -8.72
C LEU A 33 10.35 -5.01 -9.96
N LEU A 34 10.93 -4.38 -10.98
CA LEU A 34 10.21 -4.08 -12.23
C LEU A 34 9.80 -5.35 -12.98
N LEU A 35 10.67 -6.36 -13.03
CA LEU A 35 10.33 -7.65 -13.62
C LEU A 35 9.23 -8.36 -12.84
N SER A 36 9.30 -8.37 -11.51
CA SER A 36 8.28 -8.95 -10.64
C SER A 36 6.92 -8.27 -10.80
N ALA A 37 6.89 -6.94 -10.89
CA ALA A 37 5.67 -6.18 -11.15
C ALA A 37 5.04 -6.55 -12.50
N ARG A 38 5.86 -6.69 -13.56
CA ARG A 38 5.39 -7.13 -14.88
C ARG A 38 4.77 -8.55 -14.82
N TRP A 39 5.45 -9.48 -14.16
CA TRP A 39 4.95 -10.85 -13.99
C TRP A 39 3.65 -10.89 -13.19
N LEU A 40 3.54 -10.08 -12.15
CA LEU A 40 2.33 -9.94 -11.34
C LEU A 40 1.15 -9.50 -12.21
N VAL A 41 1.31 -8.45 -13.02
CA VAL A 41 0.25 -7.96 -13.92
C VAL A 41 -0.16 -9.02 -14.93
N ILE A 42 0.80 -9.69 -15.59
CA ILE A 42 0.51 -10.76 -16.56
C ILE A 42 -0.25 -11.91 -15.88
N SER A 43 0.15 -12.30 -14.68
CA SER A 43 -0.51 -13.37 -13.94
C SER A 43 -1.91 -12.98 -13.50
N ALA A 44 -2.13 -11.76 -13.04
CA ALA A 44 -3.44 -11.24 -12.69
C ALA A 44 -4.39 -11.23 -13.91
N LEU A 45 -3.90 -10.81 -15.08
CA LEU A 45 -4.67 -10.85 -16.32
C LEU A 45 -5.05 -12.30 -16.70
N ARG A 46 -4.12 -13.24 -16.64
CA ARG A 46 -4.40 -14.66 -16.94
C ARG A 46 -5.43 -15.25 -15.98
N LEU A 47 -5.31 -14.98 -14.69
CA LEU A 47 -6.26 -15.43 -13.67
C LEU A 47 -7.65 -14.82 -13.90
N SER A 48 -7.73 -13.55 -14.30
CA SER A 48 -8.98 -12.89 -14.68
C SER A 48 -9.70 -13.67 -15.78
N TYR A 49 -9.00 -14.08 -16.84
CA TYR A 49 -9.57 -14.90 -17.93
C TYR A 49 -9.97 -16.30 -17.46
N ILE A 50 -9.13 -16.98 -16.68
CA ILE A 50 -9.40 -18.36 -16.21
C ILE A 50 -10.62 -18.41 -15.31
N PHE A 51 -10.75 -17.45 -14.38
CA PHE A 51 -11.86 -17.42 -13.44
C PHE A 51 -13.08 -16.63 -13.94
N ASN A 52 -12.99 -16.07 -15.15
CA ASN A 52 -14.03 -15.20 -15.71
C ASN A 52 -14.44 -14.05 -14.77
N ILE A 53 -13.45 -13.45 -14.12
CA ILE A 53 -13.58 -12.30 -13.20
C ILE A 53 -13.11 -11.06 -13.94
N PRO A 54 -13.83 -9.91 -13.87
CA PRO A 54 -13.38 -8.68 -14.48
C PRO A 54 -11.95 -8.29 -14.02
N VAL A 55 -11.11 -7.85 -14.96
CA VAL A 55 -9.71 -7.46 -14.69
C VAL A 55 -9.62 -6.41 -13.58
N PHE A 56 -10.59 -5.49 -13.55
CA PHE A 56 -10.70 -4.46 -12.51
C PHE A 56 -10.81 -5.07 -11.10
N VAL A 57 -11.67 -6.07 -10.93
CA VAL A 57 -11.85 -6.77 -9.64
C VAL A 57 -10.59 -7.53 -9.24
N MET A 58 -9.90 -8.14 -10.21
CA MET A 58 -8.61 -8.81 -9.95
C MET A 58 -7.57 -7.83 -9.41
N GLY A 59 -7.45 -6.65 -10.02
CA GLY A 59 -6.56 -5.60 -9.53
C GLY A 59 -6.96 -5.11 -8.13
N LEU A 60 -8.23 -4.86 -7.94
CA LEU A 60 -8.80 -4.32 -6.70
C LEU A 60 -8.67 -5.26 -5.50
N VAL A 61 -8.71 -6.57 -5.72
CA VAL A 61 -8.63 -7.58 -4.65
C VAL A 61 -7.20 -8.11 -4.53
N PHE A 62 -6.69 -8.78 -5.56
CA PHE A 62 -5.42 -9.51 -5.45
C PHE A 62 -4.20 -8.60 -5.44
N VAL A 63 -4.17 -7.59 -6.31
CA VAL A 63 -3.05 -6.65 -6.34
C VAL A 63 -3.08 -5.75 -5.10
N ALA A 64 -4.27 -5.32 -4.66
CA ALA A 64 -4.41 -4.52 -3.45
C ALA A 64 -3.96 -5.29 -2.20
N ILE A 65 -4.40 -6.53 -2.01
CA ILE A 65 -3.96 -7.38 -0.89
C ILE A 65 -2.45 -7.55 -0.92
N GLY A 66 -1.87 -7.86 -2.09
CA GLY A 66 -0.43 -8.00 -2.24
C GLY A 66 0.34 -6.74 -1.88
N ASN A 67 -0.15 -5.58 -2.29
CA ASN A 67 0.45 -4.28 -2.01
C ASN A 67 0.33 -3.88 -0.52
N THR A 68 -0.78 -4.20 0.14
CA THR A 68 -1.01 -3.83 1.56
C THR A 68 -0.41 -4.83 2.56
N THR A 69 0.03 -6.00 2.12
CA THR A 69 0.64 -7.01 2.99
C THR A 69 1.88 -6.49 3.74
N PRO A 70 2.85 -5.80 3.12
CA PRO A 70 3.98 -5.22 3.82
C PRO A 70 3.57 -4.23 4.91
N GLU A 71 2.62 -3.34 4.62
CA GLU A 71 2.08 -2.36 5.56
C GLU A 71 1.40 -3.04 6.75
N LEU A 72 0.65 -4.11 6.50
CA LEU A 72 0.02 -4.92 7.55
C LEU A 72 1.08 -5.52 8.50
N MET A 73 2.17 -6.07 7.95
CA MET A 73 3.26 -6.62 8.75
C MET A 73 3.97 -5.57 9.60
N VAL A 74 4.21 -4.37 9.04
CA VAL A 74 4.76 -3.23 9.78
C VAL A 74 3.82 -2.81 10.92
N LEU A 75 2.50 -2.73 10.65
CA LEU A 75 1.50 -2.38 11.66
C LEU A 75 1.47 -3.42 12.78
N ILE A 76 1.37 -4.71 12.46
CA ILE A 76 1.36 -5.79 13.46
C ILE A 76 2.59 -5.69 14.35
N LYS A 77 3.77 -5.56 13.76
CA LYS A 77 5.02 -5.43 14.51
C LYS A 77 5.06 -4.16 15.38
N ALA A 78 4.58 -3.04 14.88
CA ALA A 78 4.51 -1.79 15.63
C ALA A 78 3.56 -1.91 16.84
N VAL A 79 2.39 -2.51 16.65
CA VAL A 79 1.42 -2.75 17.73
C VAL A 79 1.99 -3.70 18.78
N MET A 80 2.59 -4.83 18.37
CA MET A 80 3.23 -5.79 19.29
C MET A 80 4.41 -5.19 20.08
N SER A 81 5.07 -4.17 19.52
CA SER A 81 6.18 -3.45 20.16
C SER A 81 5.74 -2.22 20.94
N GLY A 82 4.45 -1.96 21.09
CA GLY A 82 3.91 -0.79 21.79
C GLY A 82 4.02 0.54 21.05
N HIS A 83 4.44 0.54 19.78
CA HIS A 83 4.62 1.74 18.95
C HIS A 83 3.43 1.97 18.00
N THR A 84 2.22 1.94 18.52
CA THR A 84 0.96 2.03 17.76
C THR A 84 0.87 3.28 16.89
N THR A 85 1.31 4.44 17.40
CA THR A 85 1.31 5.71 16.64
C THR A 85 2.14 5.63 15.36
N MET A 86 3.29 4.91 15.39
CA MET A 86 4.12 4.69 14.22
C MET A 86 3.40 3.83 13.16
N GLY A 87 2.68 2.78 13.62
CA GLY A 87 1.90 1.91 12.73
C GLY A 87 0.78 2.68 12.03
N PHE A 88 0.03 3.51 12.76
CA PHE A 88 -1.01 4.37 12.16
C PHE A 88 -0.42 5.40 11.19
N GLY A 89 0.69 6.04 11.55
CA GLY A 89 1.38 6.98 10.65
C GLY A 89 1.78 6.33 9.33
N ASN A 90 2.25 5.08 9.36
CA ASN A 90 2.58 4.32 8.15
C ASN A 90 1.36 4.10 7.24
N ILE A 91 0.21 3.70 7.81
CA ILE A 91 -1.03 3.50 7.03
C ILE A 91 -1.50 4.80 6.39
N LEU A 92 -1.60 5.88 7.15
CA LEU A 92 -2.05 7.17 6.62
C LEU A 92 -1.08 7.71 5.56
N GLY A 93 0.23 7.54 5.78
CA GLY A 93 1.25 7.90 4.80
C GLY A 93 1.12 7.10 3.50
N ALA A 94 0.85 5.80 3.60
CA ALA A 94 0.62 4.95 2.43
C ALA A 94 -0.65 5.37 1.65
N VAL A 95 -1.74 5.69 2.33
CA VAL A 95 -2.97 6.19 1.68
C VAL A 95 -2.69 7.47 0.90
N VAL A 96 -2.00 8.45 1.51
CA VAL A 96 -1.65 9.71 0.83
C VAL A 96 -0.70 9.46 -0.33
N ALA A 97 0.36 8.68 -0.14
CA ALA A 97 1.34 8.40 -1.18
C ALA A 97 0.70 7.65 -2.37
N ASN A 98 -0.12 6.63 -2.12
CA ASN A 98 -0.76 5.87 -3.19
C ASN A 98 -1.80 6.71 -3.95
N SER A 99 -2.59 7.52 -3.27
CA SER A 99 -3.63 8.35 -3.91
C SER A 99 -3.08 9.60 -4.62
N THR A 100 -1.89 10.05 -4.32
CA THR A 100 -1.31 11.26 -4.93
C THR A 100 -0.08 10.94 -5.78
N LEU A 101 1.00 10.43 -5.17
CA LEU A 101 2.27 10.20 -5.86
C LEU A 101 2.13 9.09 -6.91
N VAL A 102 1.57 7.94 -6.55
CA VAL A 102 1.47 6.80 -7.47
C VAL A 102 0.53 7.13 -8.63
N ILE A 103 -0.67 7.65 -8.34
CA ILE A 103 -1.63 8.03 -9.39
C ILE A 103 -1.06 9.18 -10.24
N GLY A 104 -0.44 10.18 -9.60
CA GLY A 104 0.15 11.33 -10.28
C GLY A 104 1.23 10.91 -11.28
N ILE A 105 2.20 10.11 -10.86
CA ILE A 105 3.28 9.62 -11.74
C ILE A 105 2.70 8.72 -12.84
N SER A 106 1.79 7.81 -12.49
CA SER A 106 1.16 6.92 -13.47
C SER A 106 0.41 7.70 -14.57
N SER A 107 -0.32 8.74 -14.18
CA SER A 107 -1.08 9.58 -15.14
C SER A 107 -0.17 10.43 -16.05
N ILE A 108 1.02 10.81 -15.58
CA ILE A 108 2.03 11.51 -16.40
C ILE A 108 2.61 10.56 -17.46
N ILE A 109 2.84 9.29 -17.10
CA ILE A 109 3.40 8.29 -18.01
C ILE A 109 2.35 7.86 -19.04
N ASN A 110 1.14 7.59 -18.59
CA ASN A 110 0.03 7.21 -19.45
C ASN A 110 -1.30 7.65 -18.83
N PRO A 111 -2.14 8.42 -19.58
CA PRO A 111 -3.43 8.87 -19.07
C PRO A 111 -4.30 7.70 -18.61
N ILE A 112 -4.84 7.79 -17.39
CA ILE A 112 -5.69 6.76 -16.81
C ILE A 112 -7.13 7.03 -17.23
N LEU A 113 -7.67 6.16 -18.08
CA LEU A 113 -9.08 6.16 -18.45
C LEU A 113 -9.83 5.20 -17.52
N PHE A 114 -10.87 5.68 -16.87
CA PHE A 114 -11.69 4.86 -15.98
C PHE A 114 -13.18 5.06 -16.26
N ASP A 115 -13.95 3.98 -16.11
CA ASP A 115 -15.40 4.06 -16.13
C ASP A 115 -15.91 4.73 -14.84
N LYS A 116 -16.71 5.78 -14.99
CA LYS A 116 -17.28 6.50 -13.84
C LYS A 116 -18.05 5.59 -12.90
N LYS A 117 -18.79 4.61 -13.42
CA LYS A 117 -19.59 3.68 -12.61
C LYS A 117 -18.67 2.76 -11.79
N ALA A 118 -17.66 2.18 -12.42
CA ALA A 118 -16.69 1.31 -11.73
C ALA A 118 -15.87 2.05 -10.68
N PHE A 119 -15.61 3.36 -10.86
CA PHE A 119 -14.83 4.16 -9.93
C PHE A 119 -15.63 4.68 -8.73
N MET A 120 -16.94 4.94 -8.90
CA MET A 120 -17.74 5.64 -7.90
C MET A 120 -17.88 4.84 -6.59
N ILE A 121 -18.06 3.53 -6.68
CA ILE A 121 -18.25 2.64 -5.52
C ILE A 121 -16.97 2.52 -4.70
N PRO A 122 -15.79 2.15 -5.28
CA PRO A 122 -14.53 2.15 -4.55
C PRO A 122 -14.22 3.50 -3.91
N ALA A 123 -14.48 4.60 -4.62
CA ALA A 123 -14.24 5.94 -4.08
C ALA A 123 -15.11 6.25 -2.86
N LEU A 124 -16.40 5.88 -2.90
CA LEU A 124 -17.32 6.06 -1.78
C LEU A 124 -16.86 5.27 -0.55
N PHE A 125 -16.51 3.98 -0.74
CA PHE A 125 -16.01 3.15 0.36
C PHE A 125 -14.66 3.65 0.90
N ALA A 126 -13.75 4.09 0.04
CA ALA A 126 -12.47 4.65 0.46
C ALA A 126 -12.64 5.92 1.31
N VAL A 127 -13.48 6.87 0.86
CA VAL A 127 -13.77 8.09 1.61
C VAL A 127 -14.43 7.76 2.96
N THR A 128 -15.40 6.83 2.96
CA THR A 128 -16.09 6.38 4.18
C THR A 128 -15.09 5.73 5.16
N ALA A 129 -14.23 4.83 4.69
CA ALA A 129 -13.24 4.17 5.53
C ALA A 129 -12.25 5.17 6.14
N VAL A 130 -11.74 6.12 5.33
CA VAL A 130 -10.84 7.18 5.82
C VAL A 130 -11.54 8.07 6.86
N TYR A 131 -12.79 8.47 6.59
CA TYR A 131 -13.57 9.30 7.51
C TYR A 131 -13.78 8.60 8.87
N ILE A 132 -14.20 7.32 8.84
CA ILE A 132 -14.36 6.51 10.06
C ILE A 132 -13.01 6.33 10.77
N GLY A 133 -11.93 6.10 10.03
CA GLY A 133 -10.58 6.02 10.58
C GLY A 133 -10.17 7.29 11.34
N ILE A 134 -10.45 8.46 10.79
CA ILE A 134 -10.18 9.74 11.44
C ILE A 134 -11.00 9.89 12.74
N LEU A 135 -12.26 9.43 12.75
CA LEU A 135 -13.08 9.47 13.96
C LEU A 135 -12.50 8.58 15.07
N PHE A 136 -11.97 7.41 14.72
CA PHE A 136 -11.36 6.51 15.71
C PHE A 136 -10.02 7.05 16.25
N ILE A 137 -9.22 7.70 15.39
CA ILE A 137 -7.98 8.36 15.84
C ILE A 137 -8.26 9.44 16.89
N LYS A 138 -9.39 10.18 16.79
CA LYS A 138 -9.79 11.16 17.80
C LYS A 138 -10.03 10.57 19.19
N LYS A 139 -10.42 9.28 19.26
CA LYS A 139 -10.60 8.56 20.53
C LYS A 139 -9.27 8.10 21.15
N LYS A 140 -8.14 8.23 20.45
CA LYS A 140 -6.79 7.77 20.84
C LYS A 140 -6.63 6.25 21.01
N GLU A 141 -7.68 5.48 20.84
CA GLU A 141 -7.69 4.01 20.97
C GLU A 141 -8.56 3.42 19.87
N VAL A 142 -8.11 2.33 19.29
CA VAL A 142 -8.91 1.52 18.36
C VAL A 142 -9.15 0.18 19.03
N THR A 143 -10.41 -0.08 19.35
CA THR A 143 -10.85 -1.29 20.00
C THR A 143 -11.04 -2.44 18.99
N TRP A 144 -11.08 -3.67 19.47
CA TRP A 144 -11.32 -4.85 18.62
C TRP A 144 -12.68 -4.79 17.90
N GLN A 145 -13.69 -4.14 18.50
CA GLN A 145 -15.01 -3.93 17.90
C GLN A 145 -14.93 -3.01 16.66
N GLU A 146 -14.13 -1.95 16.74
CA GLU A 146 -13.86 -1.04 15.63
C GLU A 146 -13.06 -1.75 14.52
N GLY A 147 -12.16 -2.65 14.89
CA GLY A 147 -11.46 -3.54 13.94
C GLY A 147 -12.41 -4.44 13.16
N ILE A 148 -13.40 -5.05 13.84
CA ILE A 148 -14.45 -5.83 13.18
C ILE A 148 -15.30 -4.95 12.26
N ALA A 149 -15.65 -3.73 12.66
CA ALA A 149 -16.41 -2.80 11.82
C ALA A 149 -15.66 -2.50 10.51
N PHE A 150 -14.35 -2.23 10.56
CA PHE A 150 -13.52 -2.06 9.35
C PHE A 150 -13.51 -3.31 8.46
N PHE A 151 -13.39 -4.48 9.07
CA PHE A 151 -13.43 -5.73 8.33
C PHE A 151 -14.77 -5.96 7.62
N LEU A 152 -15.88 -5.63 8.29
CA LEU A 152 -17.22 -5.70 7.70
C LEU A 152 -17.41 -4.69 6.56
N ILE A 153 -16.89 -3.47 6.69
CA ILE A 153 -16.90 -2.46 5.62
C ILE A 153 -16.15 -3.00 4.40
N TYR A 154 -14.97 -3.60 4.61
CA TYR A 154 -14.19 -4.19 3.52
C TYR A 154 -14.91 -5.39 2.88
N ALA A 155 -15.49 -6.27 3.68
CA ALA A 155 -16.27 -7.41 3.16
C ALA A 155 -17.49 -6.96 2.35
N THR A 156 -18.21 -5.93 2.82
CA THR A 156 -19.34 -5.32 2.10
C THR A 156 -18.89 -4.68 0.78
N PHE A 157 -17.74 -3.99 0.81
CA PHE A 157 -17.13 -3.45 -0.39
C PHE A 157 -16.83 -4.53 -1.42
N LEU A 158 -16.15 -5.62 -1.04
CA LEU A 158 -15.86 -6.73 -1.94
C LEU A 158 -17.14 -7.37 -2.51
N ALA A 159 -18.15 -7.57 -1.66
CA ALA A 159 -19.42 -8.13 -2.10
C ALA A 159 -20.12 -7.21 -3.10
N SER A 160 -20.13 -5.89 -2.88
CA SER A 160 -20.72 -4.92 -3.80
C SER A 160 -20.02 -4.91 -5.16
N GLU A 161 -18.70 -4.97 -5.18
CA GLU A 161 -17.92 -5.00 -6.42
C GLU A 161 -18.15 -6.28 -7.24
N ILE A 162 -18.17 -7.43 -6.58
CA ILE A 162 -18.44 -8.72 -7.25
C ILE A 162 -19.86 -8.76 -7.81
N PHE A 163 -20.84 -8.18 -7.10
CA PHE A 163 -22.24 -8.21 -7.51
C PHE A 163 -22.55 -7.23 -8.63
N LEU A 164 -21.94 -6.04 -8.63
CA LEU A 164 -22.24 -4.96 -9.59
C LEU A 164 -21.46 -5.06 -10.90
N LEU A 165 -20.30 -5.73 -10.89
CA LEU A 165 -19.47 -5.90 -12.08
C LEU A 165 -19.68 -7.27 -12.78
N ARG A 166 -20.61 -8.07 -12.28
CA ARG A 166 -21.03 -9.35 -12.88
C ARG A 166 -22.20 -9.16 -13.83
#